data_402b8fa7ecea2124d778aa74e6b8d132
#
_entry.id   402b8fa7ecea2124d778aa74e6b8d132
#
_cell.length_a   1.000
_cell.length_b   1.000
_cell.length_c   1.000
_cell.angle_alpha   90.00
_cell.angle_beta   90.00
_cell.angle_gamma   90.00
#
_symmetry.space_group_name_H-M   'P 1'
#
loop_
_entity.id
_entity.type
_entity.pdbx_description
1 polymer ?
#
loop_
_entity_poly.entity_id
_entity_poly.type
_entity_poly.pdbx_seq_one_letter_code
_entity_poly.pdbx_strand_id
1 'polypeptide(L)'
;MKNKRALVLLFAAHMISSFAQGITMLAIPWYFTSVVNQSELFGKVLALATVLSVFWSLYAGTLIDRYPRKNIFWFTALAGLLCMGSIAAYGSQSDQMPIALVALAFVVTFFGYNIHYPNLYAFAQELAARGDYGRVNSMIEVVGQSTSVLSGAVGAILLSGTTTGGINLMGMHVKLPFEIAQWQLWEIFMLDASTYLAAACIIPFIRYQRMAELKVDLEPIFARLKKGVRFLTANRGLLMFGLASYATFIVLLVQVMYLLPLYIDRQLLSGADVYASSEVYFALGSLCAGLFIRSLTKHMAPAKAIVILMIGAGVLFLAVSSVKSVSFFYVFSLLLGFSNAGTRIIRVTYLFDHIPNNIIGRANSIFYLYNILMRSVLLSVFSLAFFSFENNVVWAYAICGMFILAALIPMVRIMPRLKGMQVVEVE
;
A
#
# COMPACT_ATOMS: atom_id res chain seq x y z
N MET A 1 -21.44 8.66 18.29
CA MET A 1 -21.29 8.49 16.82
C MET A 1 -22.55 8.99 16.15
N LYS A 2 -22.44 10.01 15.28
CA LYS A 2 -23.58 10.70 14.66
C LYS A 2 -24.46 9.79 13.78
N ASN A 3 -23.85 8.84 13.05
CA ASN A 3 -24.57 7.90 12.19
C ASN A 3 -23.91 6.50 12.22
N LYS A 4 -24.13 5.76 13.31
CA LYS A 4 -23.54 4.44 13.53
C LYS A 4 -23.89 3.42 12.44
N ARG A 5 -25.16 3.41 11.98
CA ARG A 5 -25.63 2.49 10.93
C ARG A 5 -24.94 2.74 9.59
N ALA A 6 -24.79 4.01 9.20
CA ALA A 6 -24.11 4.36 7.96
C ALA A 6 -22.62 3.99 7.99
N LEU A 7 -21.93 4.17 9.14
CA LEU A 7 -20.55 3.75 9.32
C LEU A 7 -20.38 2.22 9.21
N VAL A 8 -21.29 1.46 9.83
CA VAL A 8 -21.26 -0.02 9.72
C VAL A 8 -21.43 -0.46 8.25
N LEU A 9 -22.40 0.12 7.52
CA LEU A 9 -22.59 -0.20 6.09
C LEU A 9 -21.39 0.19 5.24
N LEU A 10 -20.76 1.35 5.53
CA LEU A 10 -19.54 1.79 4.84
C LEU A 10 -18.39 0.81 5.07
N PHE A 11 -18.14 0.42 6.31
CA PHE A 11 -17.07 -0.53 6.63
C PHE A 11 -17.36 -1.93 6.08
N ALA A 12 -18.62 -2.38 6.08
CA ALA A 12 -18.99 -3.66 5.48
C ALA A 12 -18.73 -3.65 3.95
N ALA A 13 -19.17 -2.62 3.24
CA ALA A 13 -18.91 -2.48 1.81
C ALA A 13 -17.40 -2.39 1.51
N HIS A 14 -16.64 -1.62 2.31
CA HIS A 14 -15.20 -1.52 2.18
C HIS A 14 -14.51 -2.87 2.43
N MET A 15 -14.83 -3.57 3.52
CA MET A 15 -14.21 -4.85 3.87
C MET A 15 -14.45 -5.91 2.80
N ILE A 16 -15.69 -6.01 2.30
CA ILE A 16 -16.06 -6.98 1.25
C ILE A 16 -15.28 -6.70 -0.04
N SER A 17 -15.28 -5.46 -0.54
CA SER A 17 -14.58 -5.13 -1.78
C SER A 17 -13.06 -5.19 -1.63
N SER A 18 -12.50 -4.72 -0.52
CA SER A 18 -11.05 -4.74 -0.31
C SER A 18 -10.48 -6.14 -0.11
N PHE A 19 -11.30 -7.08 0.37
CA PHE A 19 -10.88 -8.47 0.51
C PHE A 19 -10.54 -9.11 -0.84
N ALA A 20 -11.46 -9.09 -1.80
CA ALA A 20 -11.20 -9.67 -3.12
C ALA A 20 -10.19 -8.85 -3.92
N GLN A 21 -10.25 -7.51 -3.82
CA GLN A 21 -9.25 -6.63 -4.41
C GLN A 21 -7.83 -6.95 -3.92
N GLY A 22 -7.67 -7.28 -2.63
CA GLY A 22 -6.39 -7.71 -2.06
C GLY A 22 -5.88 -8.99 -2.71
N ILE A 23 -6.75 -9.99 -2.95
CA ILE A 23 -6.41 -11.23 -3.67
C ILE A 23 -6.03 -10.91 -5.13
N THR A 24 -6.79 -10.06 -5.82
CA THR A 24 -6.48 -9.62 -7.19
C THR A 24 -5.11 -8.95 -7.28
N MET A 25 -4.77 -8.10 -6.31
CA MET A 25 -3.46 -7.40 -6.26
C MET A 25 -2.29 -8.31 -5.95
N LEU A 26 -2.52 -9.50 -5.35
CA LEU A 26 -1.53 -10.57 -5.21
C LEU A 26 -1.45 -11.41 -6.50
N ALA A 27 -2.58 -11.74 -7.08
CA ALA A 27 -2.68 -12.66 -8.22
C ALA A 27 -2.03 -12.08 -9.49
N ILE A 28 -2.23 -10.79 -9.79
CA ILE A 28 -1.71 -10.18 -11.03
C ILE A 28 -0.18 -10.16 -11.09
N PRO A 29 0.57 -9.63 -10.08
CA PRO A 29 2.03 -9.70 -10.09
C PRO A 29 2.57 -11.13 -10.16
N TRP A 30 1.93 -12.07 -9.45
CA TRP A 30 2.28 -13.49 -9.49
C TRP A 30 2.07 -14.08 -10.88
N TYR A 31 0.94 -13.79 -11.51
CA TYR A 31 0.65 -14.24 -12.88
C TYR A 31 1.71 -13.77 -13.89
N PHE A 32 2.06 -12.49 -13.86
CA PHE A 32 3.10 -11.95 -14.74
C PHE A 32 4.48 -12.55 -14.49
N THR A 33 4.80 -12.86 -13.26
CA THR A 33 6.13 -13.36 -12.88
C THR A 33 6.25 -14.85 -13.11
N SER A 34 5.33 -15.64 -12.53
CA SER A 34 5.48 -17.09 -12.40
C SER A 34 4.71 -17.87 -13.48
N VAL A 35 3.57 -17.32 -13.98
CA VAL A 35 2.76 -18.04 -14.95
C VAL A 35 3.18 -17.71 -16.38
N VAL A 36 3.28 -16.42 -16.73
CA VAL A 36 3.61 -16.01 -18.12
C VAL A 36 5.08 -15.58 -18.30
N ASN A 37 5.88 -15.55 -17.22
CA ASN A 37 7.29 -15.17 -17.25
C ASN A 37 7.56 -13.80 -17.93
N GLN A 38 6.68 -12.82 -17.70
CA GLN A 38 6.76 -11.46 -18.24
C GLN A 38 6.86 -10.40 -17.15
N SER A 39 7.64 -10.65 -16.10
CA SER A 39 7.87 -9.71 -15.00
C SER A 39 8.40 -8.35 -15.47
N GLU A 40 9.24 -8.34 -16.51
CA GLU A 40 9.76 -7.10 -17.13
C GLU A 40 8.63 -6.22 -17.69
N LEU A 41 7.67 -6.81 -18.40
CA LEU A 41 6.52 -6.09 -18.92
C LEU A 41 5.66 -5.53 -17.77
N PHE A 42 5.42 -6.34 -16.74
CA PHE A 42 4.69 -5.89 -15.55
C PHE A 42 5.40 -4.72 -14.86
N GLY A 43 6.73 -4.79 -14.71
CA GLY A 43 7.52 -3.69 -14.14
C GLY A 43 7.37 -2.39 -14.92
N LYS A 44 7.36 -2.44 -16.26
CA LYS A 44 7.12 -1.27 -17.12
C LYS A 44 5.70 -0.72 -16.98
N VAL A 45 4.68 -1.60 -16.93
CA VAL A 45 3.28 -1.21 -16.70
C VAL A 45 3.12 -0.54 -15.33
N LEU A 46 3.70 -1.13 -14.29
CA LEU A 46 3.67 -0.58 -12.94
C LEU A 46 4.40 0.76 -12.81
N ALA A 47 5.57 0.90 -13.45
CA ALA A 47 6.30 2.17 -13.48
C ALA A 47 5.48 3.27 -14.16
N LEU A 48 4.91 2.98 -15.33
CA LEU A 48 4.05 3.91 -16.05
C LEU A 48 2.79 4.28 -15.24
N ALA A 49 2.10 3.30 -14.69
CA ALA A 49 0.93 3.52 -13.83
C ALA A 49 1.28 4.38 -12.61
N THR A 50 2.47 4.17 -12.04
CA THR A 50 2.98 4.96 -10.90
C THR A 50 3.20 6.43 -11.30
N VAL A 51 3.81 6.71 -12.45
CA VAL A 51 3.96 8.09 -12.96
C VAL A 51 2.59 8.74 -13.21
N LEU A 52 1.70 8.03 -13.89
CA LEU A 52 0.36 8.53 -14.20
C LEU A 52 -0.48 8.75 -12.94
N SER A 53 -0.19 8.04 -11.85
CA SER A 53 -0.90 8.21 -10.57
C SER A 53 -0.73 9.60 -9.95
N VAL A 54 0.32 10.35 -10.33
CA VAL A 54 0.47 11.77 -9.92
C VAL A 54 -0.72 12.58 -10.42
N PHE A 55 -0.98 12.50 -11.73
CA PHE A 55 -2.07 13.24 -12.37
C PHE A 55 -3.43 12.73 -11.88
N TRP A 56 -3.56 11.40 -11.77
CA TRP A 56 -4.77 10.78 -11.27
C TRP A 56 -5.11 11.21 -9.84
N SER A 57 -4.14 11.25 -8.93
CA SER A 57 -4.35 11.66 -7.54
C SER A 57 -4.84 13.09 -7.43
N LEU A 58 -4.35 14.00 -8.27
CA LEU A 58 -4.81 15.39 -8.34
C LEU A 58 -6.27 15.47 -8.81
N TYR A 59 -6.61 14.69 -9.83
CA TYR A 59 -7.96 14.61 -10.36
C TYR A 59 -8.92 13.96 -9.34
N ALA A 60 -8.51 12.85 -8.75
CA ALA A 60 -9.28 12.13 -7.73
C ALA A 60 -9.60 13.02 -6.52
N GLY A 61 -8.63 13.81 -6.02
CA GLY A 61 -8.86 14.79 -4.96
C GLY A 61 -9.95 15.81 -5.33
N THR A 62 -9.90 16.33 -6.55
CA THR A 62 -10.92 17.27 -7.05
C THR A 62 -12.31 16.62 -7.14
N LEU A 63 -12.39 15.34 -7.57
CA LEU A 63 -13.66 14.60 -7.59
C LEU A 63 -14.23 14.44 -6.18
N ILE A 64 -13.40 14.07 -5.20
CA ILE A 64 -13.81 13.84 -3.81
C ILE A 64 -14.34 15.13 -3.17
N ASP A 65 -13.76 16.27 -3.52
CA ASP A 65 -14.19 17.55 -2.99
C ASP A 65 -15.50 18.05 -3.66
N ARG A 66 -15.66 17.78 -4.95
CA ARG A 66 -16.78 18.29 -5.75
C ARG A 66 -18.04 17.46 -5.67
N TYR A 67 -17.91 16.11 -5.64
CA TYR A 67 -19.05 15.21 -5.72
C TYR A 67 -19.38 14.56 -4.35
N PRO A 68 -20.65 14.12 -4.13
CA PRO A 68 -21.01 13.37 -2.94
C PRO A 68 -20.16 12.09 -2.83
N ARG A 69 -19.47 11.91 -1.71
CA ARG A 69 -18.53 10.81 -1.46
C ARG A 69 -19.16 9.44 -1.62
N LYS A 70 -20.45 9.30 -1.26
CA LYS A 70 -21.28 8.12 -1.51
C LYS A 70 -21.35 7.76 -3.00
N ASN A 71 -21.56 8.76 -3.87
CA ASN A 71 -21.67 8.56 -5.30
C ASN A 71 -20.32 8.12 -5.90
N ILE A 72 -19.21 8.70 -5.43
CA ILE A 72 -17.87 8.27 -5.85
C ILE A 72 -17.66 6.80 -5.51
N PHE A 73 -18.00 6.37 -4.27
CA PHE A 73 -17.93 4.96 -3.89
C PHE A 73 -18.77 4.06 -4.79
N TRP A 74 -19.99 4.49 -5.09
CA TRP A 74 -20.90 3.71 -5.91
C TRP A 74 -20.43 3.59 -7.36
N PHE A 75 -20.01 4.71 -7.98
CA PHE A 75 -19.48 4.69 -9.35
C PHE A 75 -18.18 3.92 -9.47
N THR A 76 -17.27 4.01 -8.50
CA THR A 76 -16.03 3.21 -8.52
C THR A 76 -16.31 1.73 -8.36
N ALA A 77 -17.29 1.34 -7.54
CA ALA A 77 -17.73 -0.05 -7.42
C ALA A 77 -18.36 -0.56 -8.73
N LEU A 78 -19.21 0.24 -9.40
CA LEU A 78 -19.76 -0.13 -10.70
C LEU A 78 -18.70 -0.25 -11.79
N ALA A 79 -17.74 0.67 -11.83
CA ALA A 79 -16.64 0.61 -12.79
C ALA A 79 -15.77 -0.65 -12.57
N GLY A 80 -15.47 -0.98 -11.31
CA GLY A 80 -14.78 -2.21 -10.93
C GLY A 80 -15.56 -3.45 -11.34
N LEU A 81 -16.86 -3.51 -11.04
CA LEU A 81 -17.75 -4.60 -11.43
C LEU A 81 -17.75 -4.81 -12.97
N LEU A 82 -17.96 -3.75 -13.74
CA LEU A 82 -18.02 -3.84 -15.18
C LEU A 82 -16.68 -4.27 -15.79
N CYS A 83 -15.57 -3.70 -15.30
CA CYS A 83 -14.25 -4.02 -15.81
C CYS A 83 -13.85 -5.46 -15.43
N MET A 84 -13.86 -5.81 -14.14
CA MET A 84 -13.47 -7.15 -13.68
C MET A 84 -14.43 -8.23 -14.17
N GLY A 85 -15.74 -7.94 -14.16
CA GLY A 85 -16.74 -8.87 -14.65
C GLY A 85 -16.63 -9.17 -16.15
N SER A 86 -16.37 -8.15 -17.00
CA SER A 86 -16.18 -8.37 -18.43
C SER A 86 -14.87 -9.12 -18.74
N ILE A 87 -13.77 -8.80 -18.03
CA ILE A 87 -12.50 -9.53 -18.17
C ILE A 87 -12.65 -10.98 -17.71
N ALA A 88 -13.33 -11.22 -16.59
CA ALA A 88 -13.59 -12.55 -16.07
C ALA A 88 -14.48 -13.37 -17.03
N ALA A 89 -15.56 -12.76 -17.56
CA ALA A 89 -16.43 -13.41 -18.52
C ALA A 89 -15.71 -13.77 -19.83
N TYR A 90 -14.79 -12.94 -20.30
CA TYR A 90 -13.93 -13.27 -21.44
C TYR A 90 -12.98 -14.42 -21.08
N GLY A 91 -12.33 -14.37 -19.93
CA GLY A 91 -11.36 -15.38 -19.48
C GLY A 91 -11.98 -16.76 -19.26
N SER A 92 -13.25 -16.83 -18.83
CA SER A 92 -13.97 -18.09 -18.66
C SER A 92 -14.27 -18.84 -19.98
N GLN A 93 -14.17 -18.14 -21.12
CA GLN A 93 -14.42 -18.68 -22.45
C GLN A 93 -13.12 -18.88 -23.27
N SER A 94 -11.97 -18.53 -22.69
CA SER A 94 -10.68 -18.54 -23.38
C SER A 94 -9.70 -19.41 -22.65
N ASP A 95 -8.94 -20.23 -23.37
CA ASP A 95 -7.90 -21.11 -22.76
C ASP A 95 -6.76 -20.31 -22.12
N GLN A 96 -6.50 -19.10 -22.61
CA GLN A 96 -5.48 -18.20 -22.08
C GLN A 96 -5.99 -16.77 -21.97
N MET A 97 -5.71 -16.14 -20.83
CA MET A 97 -6.04 -14.75 -20.60
C MET A 97 -5.06 -13.83 -21.35
N PRO A 98 -5.53 -12.95 -22.23
CA PRO A 98 -4.66 -11.98 -22.91
C PRO A 98 -3.95 -11.06 -21.90
N ILE A 99 -2.63 -10.96 -22.03
CA ILE A 99 -1.79 -10.16 -21.12
C ILE A 99 -2.26 -8.71 -21.04
N ALA A 100 -2.74 -8.15 -22.15
CA ALA A 100 -3.28 -6.78 -22.19
C ALA A 100 -4.51 -6.60 -21.28
N LEU A 101 -5.39 -7.61 -21.19
CA LEU A 101 -6.55 -7.56 -20.29
C LEU A 101 -6.14 -7.67 -18.83
N VAL A 102 -5.13 -8.48 -18.52
CA VAL A 102 -4.57 -8.57 -17.16
C VAL A 102 -3.89 -7.24 -16.75
N ALA A 103 -3.15 -6.64 -17.68
CA ALA A 103 -2.56 -5.31 -17.46
C ALA A 103 -3.65 -4.23 -17.27
N LEU A 104 -4.74 -4.29 -18.04
CA LEU A 104 -5.89 -3.40 -17.86
C LEU A 104 -6.55 -3.59 -16.51
N ALA A 105 -6.78 -4.83 -16.07
CA ALA A 105 -7.31 -5.15 -14.76
C ALA A 105 -6.42 -4.55 -13.65
N PHE A 106 -5.08 -4.71 -13.77
CA PHE A 106 -4.14 -4.09 -12.85
C PHE A 106 -4.28 -2.57 -12.82
N VAL A 107 -4.28 -1.91 -13.96
CA VAL A 107 -4.36 -0.44 -14.05
C VAL A 107 -5.66 0.08 -13.44
N VAL A 108 -6.82 -0.54 -13.76
CA VAL A 108 -8.11 -0.15 -13.20
C VAL A 108 -8.14 -0.33 -11.68
N THR A 109 -7.64 -1.45 -11.17
CA THR A 109 -7.56 -1.71 -9.72
C THR A 109 -6.62 -0.72 -9.04
N PHE A 110 -5.45 -0.46 -9.63
CA PHE A 110 -4.45 0.47 -9.08
C PHE A 110 -4.97 1.91 -8.99
N PHE A 111 -5.62 2.41 -10.04
CA PHE A 111 -6.22 3.75 -10.02
C PHE A 111 -7.48 3.80 -9.16
N GLY A 112 -8.28 2.73 -9.13
CA GLY A 112 -9.40 2.57 -8.21
C GLY A 112 -8.96 2.70 -6.76
N TYR A 113 -7.87 2.03 -6.37
CA TYR A 113 -7.29 2.11 -5.02
C TYR A 113 -6.90 3.56 -4.64
N ASN A 114 -6.30 4.30 -5.58
CA ASN A 114 -5.85 5.67 -5.35
C ASN A 114 -7.00 6.68 -5.11
N ILE A 115 -8.22 6.41 -5.55
CA ILE A 115 -9.41 7.23 -5.24
C ILE A 115 -10.19 6.67 -4.04
N HIS A 116 -10.22 5.34 -3.88
CA HIS A 116 -11.01 4.66 -2.87
C HIS A 116 -10.60 5.07 -1.45
N TYR A 117 -9.31 5.00 -1.12
CA TYR A 117 -8.84 5.28 0.25
C TYR A 117 -9.03 6.74 0.68
N PRO A 118 -8.62 7.76 -0.11
CA PRO A 118 -8.92 9.15 0.25
C PRO A 118 -10.42 9.42 0.42
N ASN A 119 -11.26 8.83 -0.45
CA ASN A 119 -12.71 8.95 -0.34
C ASN A 119 -13.26 8.25 0.90
N LEU A 120 -12.70 7.08 1.28
CA LEU A 120 -13.07 6.34 2.49
C LEU A 120 -12.85 7.17 3.75
N TYR A 121 -11.63 7.72 3.92
CA TYR A 121 -11.32 8.58 5.07
C TYR A 121 -12.23 9.81 5.12
N ALA A 122 -12.40 10.47 3.99
CA ALA A 122 -13.25 11.64 3.89
C ALA A 122 -14.73 11.31 4.19
N PHE A 123 -15.25 10.21 3.66
CA PHE A 123 -16.64 9.81 3.88
C PHE A 123 -16.90 9.35 5.32
N ALA A 124 -15.97 8.59 5.89
CA ALA A 124 -16.07 8.16 7.27
C ALA A 124 -16.09 9.34 8.26
N GLN A 125 -15.32 10.41 7.98
CA GLN A 125 -15.35 11.64 8.75
C GLN A 125 -16.69 12.39 8.63
N GLU A 126 -17.33 12.40 7.45
CA GLU A 126 -18.68 12.99 7.31
C GLU A 126 -19.74 12.27 8.15
N LEU A 127 -19.59 10.96 8.31
CA LEU A 127 -20.53 10.13 9.05
C LEU A 127 -20.28 10.16 10.57
N ALA A 128 -19.09 10.56 11.00
CA ALA A 128 -18.67 10.61 12.41
C ALA A 128 -18.88 11.99 13.04
N ALA A 129 -19.01 12.05 14.37
CA ALA A 129 -18.87 13.28 15.12
C ALA A 129 -17.39 13.68 15.24
N ARG A 130 -17.09 14.97 15.35
CA ARG A 130 -15.68 15.46 15.43
C ARG A 130 -14.86 14.77 16.52
N GLY A 131 -15.43 14.52 17.69
CA GLY A 131 -14.77 13.82 18.79
C GLY A 131 -14.48 12.34 18.54
N ASP A 132 -15.11 11.72 17.52
CA ASP A 132 -14.94 10.31 17.16
C ASP A 132 -13.95 10.08 16.01
N TYR A 133 -13.37 11.12 15.41
CA TYR A 133 -12.51 10.97 14.20
C TYR A 133 -11.32 10.05 14.44
N GLY A 134 -10.65 10.16 15.58
CA GLY A 134 -9.53 9.28 15.93
C GLY A 134 -9.95 7.81 15.99
N ARG A 135 -11.10 7.53 16.59
CA ARG A 135 -11.65 6.17 16.69
C ARG A 135 -12.02 5.60 15.30
N VAL A 136 -12.64 6.41 14.47
CA VAL A 136 -13.04 6.01 13.10
C VAL A 136 -11.82 5.75 12.23
N ASN A 137 -10.81 6.60 12.29
CA ASN A 137 -9.55 6.38 11.58
C ASN A 137 -8.83 5.11 12.04
N SER A 138 -8.81 4.85 13.36
CA SER A 138 -8.28 3.58 13.88
C SER A 138 -9.06 2.37 13.38
N MET A 139 -10.39 2.47 13.26
CA MET A 139 -11.22 1.41 12.69
C MET A 139 -10.89 1.15 11.21
N ILE A 140 -10.65 2.19 10.40
CA ILE A 140 -10.22 2.04 9.00
C ILE A 140 -8.91 1.25 8.93
N GLU A 141 -7.93 1.61 9.76
CA GLU A 141 -6.64 0.90 9.80
C GLU A 141 -6.80 -0.56 10.25
N VAL A 142 -7.55 -0.82 11.30
CA VAL A 142 -7.80 -2.19 11.79
C VAL A 142 -8.51 -3.03 10.74
N VAL A 143 -9.55 -2.50 10.12
CA VAL A 143 -10.28 -3.19 9.05
C VAL A 143 -9.35 -3.44 7.86
N GLY A 144 -8.57 -2.45 7.44
CA GLY A 144 -7.62 -2.58 6.33
C GLY A 144 -6.56 -3.66 6.59
N GLN A 145 -5.94 -3.66 7.78
CA GLN A 145 -4.92 -4.68 8.13
C GLN A 145 -5.54 -6.08 8.27
N SER A 146 -6.71 -6.20 8.90
CA SER A 146 -7.41 -7.49 9.03
C SER A 146 -7.81 -8.05 7.66
N THR A 147 -8.30 -7.19 6.77
CA THR A 147 -8.65 -7.57 5.40
C THR A 147 -7.40 -8.00 4.61
N SER A 148 -6.27 -7.30 4.78
CA SER A 148 -5.01 -7.65 4.13
C SER A 148 -4.50 -9.03 4.57
N VAL A 149 -4.52 -9.32 5.88
CA VAL A 149 -4.15 -10.65 6.41
C VAL A 149 -5.06 -11.74 5.82
N LEU A 150 -6.37 -11.49 5.80
CA LEU A 150 -7.35 -12.46 5.29
C LEU A 150 -7.19 -12.66 3.77
N SER A 151 -6.98 -11.59 3.01
CA SER A 151 -6.71 -11.65 1.57
C SER A 151 -5.44 -12.43 1.27
N GLY A 152 -4.38 -12.23 2.06
CA GLY A 152 -3.14 -12.99 1.94
C GLY A 152 -3.34 -14.48 2.20
N ALA A 153 -4.01 -14.83 3.29
CA ALA A 153 -4.26 -16.22 3.66
C ALA A 153 -5.14 -16.95 2.62
N VAL A 154 -6.26 -16.32 2.23
CA VAL A 154 -7.15 -16.91 1.21
C VAL A 154 -6.49 -16.88 -0.17
N GLY A 155 -5.77 -15.83 -0.52
CA GLY A 155 -4.99 -15.74 -1.76
C GLY A 155 -3.97 -16.87 -1.89
N ALA A 156 -3.29 -17.25 -0.80
CA ALA A 156 -2.40 -18.41 -0.79
C ALA A 156 -3.13 -19.68 -1.20
N ILE A 157 -4.31 -19.92 -0.61
CA ILE A 157 -5.13 -21.12 -0.89
C ILE A 157 -5.59 -21.12 -2.35
N LEU A 158 -6.11 -20.01 -2.84
CA LEU A 158 -6.66 -19.91 -4.19
C LEU A 158 -5.57 -19.99 -5.27
N LEU A 159 -4.42 -19.36 -5.04
CA LEU A 159 -3.32 -19.32 -6.01
C LEU A 159 -2.48 -20.61 -6.06
N SER A 160 -2.41 -21.36 -4.96
CA SER A 160 -1.63 -22.60 -4.90
C SER A 160 -2.51 -23.84 -5.03
N GLY A 161 -3.78 -23.75 -4.72
CA GLY A 161 -4.65 -24.90 -4.49
C GLY A 161 -4.27 -25.65 -3.20
N THR A 162 -5.01 -26.70 -2.88
CA THR A 162 -4.68 -27.62 -1.79
C THR A 162 -4.44 -29.01 -2.37
N THR A 163 -3.18 -29.41 -2.46
CA THR A 163 -2.85 -30.78 -2.90
C THR A 163 -2.80 -31.73 -1.70
N THR A 164 -3.36 -32.94 -1.85
CA THR A 164 -3.24 -34.07 -0.87
C THR A 164 -3.50 -33.67 0.60
N GLY A 165 -4.62 -32.98 0.85
CA GLY A 165 -5.14 -32.79 2.21
C GLY A 165 -4.57 -31.64 3.01
N GLY A 166 -3.87 -30.66 2.40
CA GLY A 166 -3.39 -29.48 3.14
C GLY A 166 -2.71 -28.41 2.30
N ILE A 167 -2.38 -27.32 2.95
CA ILE A 167 -1.62 -26.19 2.37
C ILE A 167 -0.49 -25.80 3.31
N ASN A 168 0.64 -25.38 2.77
CA ASN A 168 1.69 -24.73 3.54
C ASN A 168 1.36 -23.25 3.70
N LEU A 169 0.86 -22.87 4.86
CA LEU A 169 0.57 -21.49 5.19
C LEU A 169 1.49 -21.05 6.34
N MET A 170 2.20 -19.93 6.16
CA MET A 170 3.12 -19.39 7.15
C MET A 170 4.22 -20.38 7.61
N GLY A 171 4.65 -21.30 6.74
CA GLY A 171 5.63 -22.34 7.06
C GLY A 171 5.08 -23.52 7.87
N MET A 172 3.79 -23.56 8.11
CA MET A 172 3.10 -24.67 8.77
C MET A 172 2.21 -25.41 7.78
N HIS A 173 2.24 -26.75 7.83
CA HIS A 173 1.32 -27.55 7.04
C HIS A 173 -0.04 -27.61 7.73
N VAL A 174 -1.01 -26.87 7.15
CA VAL A 174 -2.40 -26.83 7.63
C VAL A 174 -3.21 -27.89 6.86
N LYS A 175 -3.68 -28.93 7.55
CA LYS A 175 -4.59 -29.90 6.96
C LYS A 175 -5.96 -29.29 6.78
N LEU A 176 -6.49 -29.34 5.56
CA LEU A 176 -7.86 -28.93 5.26
C LEU A 176 -8.70 -30.17 4.98
N PRO A 177 -9.96 -30.22 5.45
CA PRO A 177 -10.84 -31.38 5.25
C PRO A 177 -11.42 -31.46 3.82
N PHE A 178 -11.03 -30.56 2.93
CA PHE A 178 -11.50 -30.45 1.56
C PHE A 178 -10.35 -30.04 0.64
N GLU A 179 -10.41 -30.48 -0.61
CA GLU A 179 -9.47 -30.09 -1.66
C GLU A 179 -10.03 -28.88 -2.42
N ILE A 180 -9.20 -27.86 -2.61
CA ILE A 180 -9.49 -26.71 -3.44
C ILE A 180 -8.54 -26.77 -4.63
N ALA A 181 -9.08 -26.84 -5.84
CA ALA A 181 -8.28 -26.71 -7.05
C ALA A 181 -7.63 -25.32 -7.10
N GLN A 182 -6.46 -25.23 -7.70
CA GLN A 182 -5.84 -23.93 -7.98
C GLN A 182 -6.76 -23.11 -8.89
N TRP A 183 -7.08 -21.90 -8.44
CA TRP A 183 -7.94 -20.99 -9.22
C TRP A 183 -7.17 -20.36 -10.37
N GLN A 184 -7.85 -20.26 -11.48
CA GLN A 184 -7.38 -19.47 -12.62
C GLN A 184 -7.62 -17.99 -12.36
N LEU A 185 -6.88 -17.14 -13.09
CA LEU A 185 -6.95 -15.69 -12.88
C LEU A 185 -8.35 -15.10 -13.12
N TRP A 186 -9.11 -15.65 -14.10
CA TRP A 186 -10.48 -15.20 -14.35
C TRP A 186 -11.45 -15.51 -13.20
N GLU A 187 -11.24 -16.59 -12.45
CA GLU A 187 -12.05 -16.93 -11.27
C GLU A 187 -11.80 -15.91 -10.14
N ILE A 188 -10.55 -15.48 -9.97
CA ILE A 188 -10.19 -14.43 -9.02
C ILE A 188 -10.83 -13.09 -9.43
N PHE A 189 -10.82 -12.75 -10.72
CA PHE A 189 -11.49 -11.54 -11.21
C PHE A 189 -13.02 -11.63 -11.08
N MET A 190 -13.63 -12.82 -11.22
CA MET A 190 -15.05 -13.04 -10.96
C MET A 190 -15.40 -12.85 -9.50
N LEU A 191 -14.54 -13.33 -8.58
CA LEU A 191 -14.68 -13.07 -7.15
C LEU A 191 -14.64 -11.57 -6.87
N ASP A 192 -13.68 -10.86 -7.44
CA ASP A 192 -13.53 -9.41 -7.26
C ASP A 192 -14.77 -8.66 -7.80
N ALA A 193 -15.23 -9.01 -8.99
CA ALA A 193 -16.46 -8.48 -9.58
C ALA A 193 -17.69 -8.72 -8.68
N SER A 194 -17.82 -9.93 -8.10
CA SER A 194 -18.93 -10.26 -7.20
C SER A 194 -18.92 -9.42 -5.93
N THR A 195 -17.75 -9.11 -5.40
CA THR A 195 -17.61 -8.23 -4.22
C THR A 195 -17.87 -6.78 -4.55
N TYR A 196 -17.49 -6.30 -5.74
CA TYR A 196 -17.90 -4.98 -6.23
C TYR A 196 -19.42 -4.88 -6.40
N LEU A 197 -20.08 -5.93 -6.90
CA LEU A 197 -21.54 -5.99 -6.98
C LEU A 197 -22.17 -5.91 -5.58
N ALA A 198 -21.67 -6.69 -4.62
CA ALA A 198 -22.15 -6.64 -3.23
C ALA A 198 -21.98 -5.23 -2.64
N ALA A 199 -20.82 -4.61 -2.82
CA ALA A 199 -20.57 -3.24 -2.37
C ALA A 199 -21.52 -2.24 -3.06
N ALA A 200 -21.73 -2.35 -4.38
CA ALA A 200 -22.64 -1.50 -5.14
C ALA A 200 -24.10 -1.64 -4.67
N CYS A 201 -24.50 -2.83 -4.19
CA CYS A 201 -25.81 -3.07 -3.58
C CYS A 201 -25.91 -2.47 -2.15
N ILE A 202 -24.84 -2.49 -1.36
CA ILE A 202 -24.85 -2.00 0.03
C ILE A 202 -24.81 -0.47 0.08
N ILE A 203 -23.99 0.18 -0.75
CA ILE A 203 -23.74 1.62 -0.71
C ILE A 203 -25.03 2.47 -0.81
N PRO A 204 -26.05 2.16 -1.65
CA PRO A 204 -27.30 2.91 -1.74
C PRO A 204 -28.05 3.03 -0.41
N PHE A 205 -27.94 2.04 0.48
CA PHE A 205 -28.59 2.05 1.78
C PHE A 205 -27.92 2.96 2.81
N ILE A 206 -26.75 3.53 2.51
CA ILE A 206 -26.08 4.51 3.38
C ILE A 206 -26.85 5.83 3.30
N ARG A 207 -27.61 6.13 4.34
CA ARG A 207 -28.35 7.39 4.50
C ARG A 207 -27.47 8.37 5.28
N TYR A 208 -27.18 9.54 4.69
CA TYR A 208 -26.44 10.61 5.35
C TYR A 208 -26.83 11.98 4.79
N GLN A 209 -26.61 13.01 5.58
CA GLN A 209 -26.72 14.40 5.12
C GLN A 209 -25.31 14.88 4.76
N ARG A 210 -25.13 15.34 3.53
CA ARG A 210 -23.87 15.94 3.09
C ARG A 210 -23.52 17.13 3.98
N MET A 211 -22.30 17.19 4.48
CA MET A 211 -21.83 18.41 5.14
C MET A 211 -21.76 19.52 4.10
N ALA A 212 -22.18 20.74 4.51
CA ALA A 212 -22.07 21.92 3.63
C ALA A 212 -20.65 22.04 3.09
N GLU A 213 -20.52 22.40 1.82
CA GLU A 213 -19.25 22.51 1.12
C GLU A 213 -18.28 23.37 1.93
N LEU A 214 -17.20 22.73 2.42
CA LEU A 214 -16.04 23.51 2.85
C LEU A 214 -15.59 24.30 1.63
N LYS A 215 -15.40 25.63 1.78
CA LYS A 215 -14.88 26.48 0.70
C LYS A 215 -13.64 25.78 0.13
N VAL A 216 -13.81 25.22 -1.08
CA VAL A 216 -12.70 24.60 -1.80
C VAL A 216 -11.65 25.67 -1.98
N ASP A 217 -10.43 25.43 -1.53
CA ASP A 217 -9.31 26.33 -1.78
C ASP A 217 -9.06 26.34 -3.30
N LEU A 218 -9.59 27.37 -3.97
CA LEU A 218 -9.54 27.54 -5.43
C LEU A 218 -8.15 27.92 -5.94
N GLU A 219 -7.14 27.98 -5.06
CA GLU A 219 -5.77 28.25 -5.51
C GLU A 219 -5.30 27.16 -6.50
N PRO A 220 -4.68 27.56 -7.62
CA PRO A 220 -4.08 26.62 -8.56
C PRO A 220 -3.13 25.67 -7.86
N ILE A 221 -3.15 24.39 -8.26
CA ILE A 221 -2.32 23.32 -7.67
C ILE A 221 -0.85 23.72 -7.60
N PHE A 222 -0.32 24.34 -8.67
CA PHE A 222 1.06 24.83 -8.71
C PHE A 222 1.35 25.92 -7.66
N ALA A 223 0.40 26.79 -7.36
CA ALA A 223 0.57 27.81 -6.31
C ALA A 223 0.64 27.15 -4.93
N ARG A 224 -0.22 26.15 -4.68
CA ARG A 224 -0.20 25.34 -3.44
C ARG A 224 1.11 24.58 -3.28
N LEU A 225 1.59 23.91 -4.32
CA LEU A 225 2.89 23.22 -4.31
C LEU A 225 4.05 24.20 -4.07
N LYS A 226 4.05 25.38 -4.73
CA LYS A 226 5.07 26.42 -4.54
C LYS A 226 5.14 26.90 -3.09
N LYS A 227 3.99 27.08 -2.42
CA LYS A 227 3.95 27.44 -0.99
C LYS A 227 4.55 26.34 -0.11
N GLY A 228 4.21 25.04 -0.38
CA GLY A 228 4.81 23.90 0.30
C GLY A 228 6.32 23.82 0.13
N VAL A 229 6.82 23.94 -1.10
CA VAL A 229 8.26 23.97 -1.41
C VAL A 229 8.95 25.13 -0.67
N ARG A 230 8.40 26.34 -0.75
CA ARG A 230 8.98 27.52 -0.08
C ARG A 230 9.09 27.31 1.44
N PHE A 231 8.07 26.76 2.07
CA PHE A 231 8.09 26.46 3.50
C PHE A 231 9.16 25.41 3.85
N LEU A 232 9.19 24.30 3.12
CA LEU A 232 10.15 23.22 3.38
C LEU A 232 11.60 23.64 3.08
N THR A 233 11.85 24.43 2.04
CA THR A 233 13.20 24.93 1.73
C THR A 233 13.68 25.95 2.76
N ALA A 234 12.78 26.75 3.36
CA ALA A 234 13.09 27.60 4.51
C ALA A 234 13.40 26.75 5.77
N ASN A 235 12.75 25.58 5.92
CA ASN A 235 12.91 24.65 7.04
C ASN A 235 13.66 23.38 6.61
N ARG A 236 14.93 23.52 6.23
CA ARG A 236 15.76 22.43 5.67
C ARG A 236 15.83 21.19 6.55
N GLY A 237 15.72 21.35 7.88
CA GLY A 237 15.66 20.22 8.81
C GLY A 237 14.43 19.34 8.55
N LEU A 238 13.23 19.93 8.47
CA LEU A 238 11.98 19.23 8.18
C LEU A 238 11.98 18.62 6.78
N LEU A 239 12.50 19.34 5.78
CA LEU A 239 12.63 18.83 4.43
C LEU A 239 13.48 17.54 4.39
N MET A 240 14.70 17.60 4.93
CA MET A 240 15.61 16.44 4.93
C MET A 240 15.08 15.28 5.78
N PHE A 241 14.49 15.57 6.95
CA PHE A 241 13.82 14.57 7.77
C PHE A 241 12.70 13.85 6.99
N GLY A 242 11.83 14.62 6.34
CA GLY A 242 10.77 14.07 5.50
C GLY A 242 11.34 13.21 4.38
N LEU A 243 12.21 13.74 3.52
CA LEU A 243 12.77 13.02 2.37
C LEU A 243 13.48 11.73 2.81
N ALA A 244 14.37 11.80 3.80
CA ALA A 244 15.12 10.63 4.27
C ALA A 244 14.21 9.55 4.86
N SER A 245 13.26 9.93 5.71
CA SER A 245 12.34 8.98 6.37
C SER A 245 11.36 8.30 5.41
N TYR A 246 11.17 8.81 4.19
CA TYR A 246 10.37 8.16 3.15
C TYR A 246 11.11 7.01 2.44
N ALA A 247 12.44 6.91 2.56
CA ALA A 247 13.22 5.91 1.83
C ALA A 247 12.75 4.47 2.07
N THR A 248 12.47 4.08 3.32
CA THR A 248 11.93 2.75 3.64
C THR A 248 10.58 2.50 2.97
N PHE A 249 9.70 3.51 2.95
CA PHE A 249 8.37 3.38 2.33
C PHE A 249 8.44 3.30 0.80
N ILE A 250 9.37 4.05 0.17
CA ILE A 250 9.63 3.98 -1.27
C ILE A 250 10.04 2.57 -1.66
N VAL A 251 11.06 2.03 -0.97
CA VAL A 251 11.58 0.69 -1.21
C VAL A 251 10.52 -0.38 -0.95
N LEU A 252 9.76 -0.24 0.14
CA LEU A 252 8.67 -1.17 0.45
C LEU A 252 7.66 -1.28 -0.70
N LEU A 253 7.20 -0.17 -1.26
CA LEU A 253 6.22 -0.20 -2.33
C LEU A 253 6.77 -0.85 -3.61
N VAL A 254 8.05 -0.68 -3.89
CA VAL A 254 8.72 -1.38 -4.99
C VAL A 254 8.85 -2.87 -4.68
N GLN A 255 9.21 -3.21 -3.45
CA GLN A 255 9.37 -4.60 -3.00
C GLN A 255 8.03 -5.34 -3.07
N VAL A 256 6.98 -4.83 -2.44
CA VAL A 256 5.67 -5.50 -2.37
C VAL A 256 5.04 -5.65 -3.76
N MET A 257 5.09 -4.60 -4.59
CA MET A 257 4.38 -4.59 -5.88
C MET A 257 5.14 -5.30 -7.01
N TYR A 258 6.47 -5.40 -6.90
CA TYR A 258 7.29 -5.89 -8.01
C TYR A 258 8.34 -6.95 -7.62
N LEU A 259 9.19 -6.63 -6.64
CA LEU A 259 10.32 -7.50 -6.33
C LEU A 259 9.92 -8.75 -5.53
N LEU A 260 8.85 -8.71 -4.75
CA LEU A 260 8.43 -9.80 -3.88
C LEU A 260 8.07 -11.07 -4.67
N PRO A 261 7.13 -11.03 -5.65
CA PRO A 261 6.84 -12.23 -6.44
C PRO A 261 8.06 -12.70 -7.22
N LEU A 262 8.86 -11.77 -7.77
CA LEU A 262 10.07 -12.10 -8.54
C LEU A 262 11.13 -12.78 -7.67
N TYR A 263 11.34 -12.34 -6.44
CA TYR A 263 12.30 -12.92 -5.50
C TYR A 263 11.87 -14.33 -5.07
N ILE A 264 10.59 -14.54 -4.79
CA ILE A 264 10.07 -15.83 -4.37
C ILE A 264 10.16 -16.85 -5.51
N ASP A 265 9.81 -16.44 -6.72
CA ASP A 265 9.89 -17.30 -7.91
C ASP A 265 11.35 -17.62 -8.28
N ARG A 266 12.21 -16.62 -8.40
CA ARG A 266 13.58 -16.79 -8.94
C ARG A 266 14.62 -17.18 -7.91
N GLN A 267 14.60 -16.60 -6.71
CA GLN A 267 15.61 -16.82 -5.69
C GLN A 267 15.22 -17.94 -4.73
N LEU A 268 13.98 -17.93 -4.22
CA LEU A 268 13.52 -18.94 -3.28
C LEU A 268 13.01 -20.21 -3.98
N LEU A 269 12.71 -20.15 -5.29
CA LEU A 269 12.13 -21.24 -6.08
C LEU A 269 10.89 -21.82 -5.39
N SER A 270 10.00 -20.93 -4.93
CA SER A 270 8.84 -21.25 -4.09
C SER A 270 7.55 -20.80 -4.74
N GLY A 271 6.42 -21.30 -4.27
CA GLY A 271 5.11 -21.07 -4.82
C GLY A 271 4.40 -19.83 -4.28
N ALA A 272 3.16 -19.64 -4.75
CA ALA A 272 2.28 -18.57 -4.32
C ALA A 272 1.91 -18.65 -2.84
N ASP A 273 1.99 -19.81 -2.21
CA ASP A 273 1.83 -20.02 -0.77
C ASP A 273 2.87 -19.24 0.05
N VAL A 274 4.15 -19.26 -0.37
CA VAL A 274 5.22 -18.49 0.25
C VAL A 274 5.02 -17.00 -0.02
N TYR A 275 4.60 -16.62 -1.23
CA TYR A 275 4.31 -15.24 -1.58
C TYR A 275 3.24 -14.63 -0.68
N ALA A 276 2.08 -15.26 -0.63
CA ALA A 276 0.97 -14.78 0.18
C ALA A 276 1.25 -14.85 1.70
N SER A 277 1.96 -15.90 2.16
CA SER A 277 2.40 -15.99 3.56
C SER A 277 3.33 -14.84 3.95
N SER A 278 4.20 -14.41 3.06
CA SER A 278 5.10 -13.26 3.29
C SER A 278 4.32 -11.96 3.56
N GLU A 279 3.22 -11.74 2.83
CA GLU A 279 2.31 -10.61 3.06
C GLU A 279 1.61 -10.68 4.42
N VAL A 280 1.23 -11.88 4.87
CA VAL A 280 0.66 -12.08 6.22
C VAL A 280 1.68 -11.73 7.30
N TYR A 281 2.94 -12.20 7.18
CA TYR A 281 4.01 -11.86 8.12
C TYR A 281 4.29 -10.35 8.13
N PHE A 282 4.30 -9.71 6.98
CA PHE A 282 4.44 -8.25 6.87
C PHE A 282 3.29 -7.51 7.59
N ALA A 283 2.05 -7.94 7.39
CA ALA A 283 0.89 -7.34 8.05
C ALA A 283 0.95 -7.53 9.58
N LEU A 284 1.35 -8.72 10.07
CA LEU A 284 1.57 -8.98 11.50
C LEU A 284 2.65 -8.06 12.08
N GLY A 285 3.77 -7.88 11.39
CA GLY A 285 4.82 -6.94 11.79
C GLY A 285 4.31 -5.50 11.89
N SER A 286 3.51 -5.08 10.92
CA SER A 286 2.89 -3.75 10.91
C SER A 286 1.91 -3.54 12.07
N LEU A 287 1.11 -4.56 12.42
CA LEU A 287 0.22 -4.55 13.60
C LEU A 287 1.02 -4.45 14.90
N CYS A 288 2.09 -5.24 15.04
CA CYS A 288 2.99 -5.16 16.20
C CYS A 288 3.59 -3.76 16.36
N ALA A 289 4.02 -3.12 15.26
CA ALA A 289 4.49 -1.74 15.33
C ALA A 289 3.40 -0.79 15.81
N GLY A 290 2.17 -0.92 15.30
CA GLY A 290 1.02 -0.10 15.74
C GLY A 290 0.79 -0.17 17.25
N LEU A 291 0.95 -1.35 17.84
CA LEU A 291 0.75 -1.57 19.28
C LEU A 291 1.93 -1.11 20.13
N PHE A 292 3.16 -1.37 19.69
CA PHE A 292 4.32 -1.29 20.58
C PHE A 292 5.28 -0.13 20.31
N ILE A 293 5.28 0.47 19.08
CA ILE A 293 6.29 1.45 18.69
C ILE A 293 6.32 2.67 19.61
N ARG A 294 5.17 3.17 20.05
CA ARG A 294 5.07 4.31 20.94
C ARG A 294 5.71 4.02 22.33
N SER A 295 5.49 2.81 22.85
CA SER A 295 6.09 2.37 24.11
C SER A 295 7.59 2.19 23.99
N LEU A 296 8.05 1.59 22.88
CA LEU A 296 9.48 1.33 22.63
C LEU A 296 10.28 2.61 22.41
N THR A 297 9.65 3.65 21.86
CA THR A 297 10.35 4.88 21.47
C THR A 297 10.08 6.07 22.40
N LYS A 298 9.28 5.90 23.46
CA LYS A 298 8.87 7.00 24.38
C LYS A 298 10.03 7.78 25.02
N HIS A 299 11.19 7.14 25.20
CA HIS A 299 12.40 7.75 25.79
C HIS A 299 13.45 8.14 24.72
N MET A 300 13.10 8.05 23.44
CA MET A 300 14.03 8.29 22.34
C MET A 300 13.60 9.53 21.53
N ALA A 301 14.56 10.30 21.04
CA ALA A 301 14.25 11.33 20.05
C ALA A 301 13.68 10.69 18.79
N PRO A 302 12.61 11.25 18.20
CA PRO A 302 11.95 10.67 17.01
C PRO A 302 12.91 10.36 15.86
N ALA A 303 13.84 11.26 15.55
CA ALA A 303 14.85 11.06 14.53
C ALA A 303 15.77 9.85 14.83
N LYS A 304 16.17 9.65 16.10
CA LYS A 304 16.99 8.51 16.51
C LYS A 304 16.24 7.18 16.34
N ALA A 305 14.97 7.16 16.71
CA ALA A 305 14.13 5.97 16.55
C ALA A 305 13.98 5.59 15.06
N ILE A 306 13.73 6.56 14.18
CA ILE A 306 13.65 6.33 12.72
C ILE A 306 15.00 5.81 12.19
N VAL A 307 16.13 6.38 12.61
CA VAL A 307 17.47 5.92 12.18
C VAL A 307 17.67 4.45 12.52
N ILE A 308 17.33 4.02 13.75
CA ILE A 308 17.45 2.61 14.15
C ILE A 308 16.58 1.70 13.28
N LEU A 309 15.33 2.09 13.03
CA LEU A 309 14.42 1.32 12.17
C LEU A 309 14.92 1.24 10.72
N MET A 310 15.46 2.34 10.19
CA MET A 310 16.03 2.37 8.84
C MET A 310 17.31 1.54 8.72
N ILE A 311 18.20 1.57 9.73
CA ILE A 311 19.39 0.69 9.78
C ILE A 311 18.93 -0.77 9.75
N GLY A 312 17.97 -1.14 10.61
CA GLY A 312 17.41 -2.48 10.64
C GLY A 312 16.86 -2.91 9.29
N ALA A 313 16.02 -2.07 8.66
CA ALA A 313 15.46 -2.36 7.33
C ALA A 313 16.56 -2.48 6.26
N GLY A 314 17.52 -1.56 6.21
CA GLY A 314 18.61 -1.61 5.22
C GLY A 314 19.48 -2.85 5.36
N VAL A 315 19.86 -3.21 6.60
CA VAL A 315 20.62 -4.44 6.88
C VAL A 315 19.83 -5.70 6.51
N LEU A 316 18.52 -5.73 6.81
CA LEU A 316 17.66 -6.85 6.43
C LEU A 316 17.58 -7.03 4.91
N PHE A 317 17.48 -5.95 4.12
CA PHE A 317 17.52 -6.04 2.66
C PHE A 317 18.84 -6.59 2.15
N LEU A 318 19.97 -6.17 2.74
CA LEU A 318 21.30 -6.70 2.40
C LEU A 318 21.43 -8.19 2.81
N ALA A 319 20.91 -8.58 3.96
CA ALA A 319 20.95 -9.96 4.40
C ALA A 319 20.12 -10.88 3.48
N VAL A 320 18.91 -10.46 3.11
CA VAL A 320 18.04 -11.21 2.18
C VAL A 320 18.70 -11.37 0.82
N SER A 321 19.47 -10.39 0.33
CA SER A 321 20.20 -10.53 -0.94
C SER A 321 21.23 -11.67 -0.94
N SER A 322 21.66 -12.15 0.23
CA SER A 322 22.69 -13.17 0.39
C SER A 322 22.18 -14.49 0.95
N VAL A 323 21.00 -14.53 1.56
CA VAL A 323 20.46 -15.70 2.27
C VAL A 323 19.31 -16.29 1.49
N LYS A 324 19.48 -17.55 1.02
CA LYS A 324 18.42 -18.30 0.32
C LYS A 324 17.66 -19.20 1.32
N SER A 325 16.70 -18.62 2.05
CA SER A 325 15.89 -19.35 3.04
C SER A 325 14.49 -18.75 3.17
N VAL A 326 13.47 -19.58 2.99
CA VAL A 326 12.05 -19.18 3.15
C VAL A 326 11.77 -18.71 4.58
N SER A 327 12.25 -19.43 5.59
CA SER A 327 12.03 -19.06 7.00
C SER A 327 12.68 -17.72 7.33
N PHE A 328 13.88 -17.47 6.82
CA PHE A 328 14.52 -16.15 6.98
C PHE A 328 13.72 -15.05 6.26
N PHE A 329 13.16 -15.34 5.10
CA PHE A 329 12.35 -14.39 4.35
C PHE A 329 11.04 -14.03 5.08
N TYR A 330 10.42 -14.95 5.81
CA TYR A 330 9.27 -14.65 6.67
C TYR A 330 9.65 -13.71 7.82
N VAL A 331 10.79 -13.95 8.47
CA VAL A 331 11.33 -13.06 9.51
C VAL A 331 11.63 -11.67 8.92
N PHE A 332 12.25 -11.62 7.74
CA PHE A 332 12.46 -10.36 7.00
C PHE A 332 11.15 -9.61 6.77
N SER A 333 10.11 -10.28 6.25
CA SER A 333 8.82 -9.67 5.97
C SER A 333 8.17 -9.09 7.23
N LEU A 334 8.20 -9.84 8.34
CA LEU A 334 7.67 -9.39 9.64
C LEU A 334 8.43 -8.15 10.15
N LEU A 335 9.75 -8.18 10.16
CA LEU A 335 10.58 -7.07 10.64
C LEU A 335 10.51 -5.86 9.71
N LEU A 336 10.37 -6.07 8.40
CA LEU A 336 10.16 -5.00 7.43
C LEU A 336 8.80 -4.31 7.67
N GLY A 337 7.73 -5.08 7.92
CA GLY A 337 6.42 -4.56 8.28
C GLY A 337 6.49 -3.71 9.55
N PHE A 338 7.15 -4.22 10.59
CA PHE A 338 7.38 -3.48 11.83
C PHE A 338 8.15 -2.18 11.61
N SER A 339 9.26 -2.25 10.89
CA SER A 339 10.13 -1.10 10.61
C SER A 339 9.42 -0.03 9.79
N ASN A 340 8.68 -0.42 8.75
CA ASN A 340 7.94 0.52 7.89
C ASN A 340 6.80 1.21 8.64
N ALA A 341 5.95 0.46 9.33
CA ALA A 341 4.83 1.01 10.09
C ALA A 341 5.33 1.89 11.24
N GLY A 342 6.38 1.45 11.96
CA GLY A 342 7.02 2.23 13.02
C GLY A 342 7.58 3.55 12.51
N THR A 343 8.35 3.52 11.41
CA THR A 343 8.88 4.73 10.78
C THR A 343 7.76 5.66 10.34
N ARG A 344 6.67 5.15 9.75
CA ARG A 344 5.50 5.92 9.32
C ARG A 344 4.84 6.63 10.48
N ILE A 345 4.58 5.91 11.58
CA ILE A 345 3.92 6.47 12.78
C ILE A 345 4.76 7.59 13.36
N ILE A 346 6.04 7.37 13.57
CA ILE A 346 6.94 8.38 14.17
C ILE A 346 7.07 9.60 13.24
N ARG A 347 7.25 9.37 11.93
CA ARG A 347 7.37 10.44 10.93
C ARG A 347 6.14 11.32 10.88
N VAL A 348 4.95 10.70 10.77
CA VAL A 348 3.68 11.44 10.68
C VAL A 348 3.47 12.28 11.92
N THR A 349 3.64 11.69 13.12
CA THR A 349 3.54 12.43 14.38
C THR A 349 4.50 13.62 14.41
N TYR A 350 5.78 13.38 14.12
CA TYR A 350 6.79 14.45 14.14
C TYR A 350 6.48 15.60 13.17
N LEU A 351 6.04 15.27 11.94
CA LEU A 351 5.70 16.30 10.96
C LEU A 351 4.45 17.10 11.36
N PHE A 352 3.45 16.45 11.97
CA PHE A 352 2.26 17.13 12.48
C PHE A 352 2.59 18.07 13.66
N ASP A 353 3.53 17.68 14.51
CA ASP A 353 3.96 18.51 15.67
C ASP A 353 4.78 19.75 15.26
N HIS A 354 5.43 19.72 14.06
CA HIS A 354 6.38 20.77 13.65
C HIS A 354 5.99 21.54 12.39
N ILE A 355 4.91 21.18 11.72
CA ILE A 355 4.41 21.88 10.53
C ILE A 355 3.02 22.45 10.84
N PRO A 356 2.81 23.78 10.66
CA PRO A 356 1.52 24.40 10.89
C PRO A 356 0.38 23.74 10.10
N ASN A 357 -0.81 23.66 10.72
CA ASN A 357 -1.99 22.99 10.15
C ASN A 357 -2.41 23.52 8.77
N ASN A 358 -2.21 24.81 8.52
CA ASN A 358 -2.53 25.46 7.23
C ASN A 358 -1.53 25.11 6.10
N ILE A 359 -0.39 24.50 6.42
CA ILE A 359 0.69 24.17 5.47
C ILE A 359 0.92 22.65 5.38
N ILE A 360 0.56 21.86 6.40
CA ILE A 360 0.87 20.42 6.47
C ILE A 360 0.41 19.64 5.23
N GLY A 361 -0.78 19.91 4.69
CA GLY A 361 -1.27 19.29 3.48
C GLY A 361 -0.40 19.59 2.25
N ARG A 362 0.11 20.82 2.13
CA ARG A 362 1.00 21.26 1.05
C ARG A 362 2.39 20.62 1.17
N ALA A 363 2.92 20.51 2.40
CA ALA A 363 4.18 19.84 2.68
C ALA A 363 4.09 18.33 2.40
N ASN A 364 3.02 17.66 2.82
CA ASN A 364 2.78 16.25 2.54
C ASN A 364 2.66 15.96 1.03
N SER A 365 2.09 16.87 0.24
CA SER A 365 2.03 16.74 -1.22
C SER A 365 3.44 16.70 -1.85
N ILE A 366 4.40 17.46 -1.32
CA ILE A 366 5.79 17.42 -1.78
C ILE A 366 6.45 16.07 -1.46
N PHE A 367 6.27 15.56 -0.23
CA PHE A 367 6.80 14.26 0.15
C PHE A 367 6.14 13.11 -0.64
N TYR A 368 4.85 13.23 -0.93
CA TYR A 368 4.14 12.27 -1.77
C TYR A 368 4.65 12.27 -3.21
N LEU A 369 4.86 13.45 -3.80
CA LEU A 369 5.45 13.59 -5.13
C LEU A 369 6.87 12.98 -5.19
N TYR A 370 7.69 13.28 -4.19
CA TYR A 370 9.03 12.68 -4.05
C TYR A 370 8.96 11.15 -3.99
N ASN A 371 8.04 10.60 -3.19
CA ASN A 371 7.82 9.15 -3.10
C ASN A 371 7.50 8.55 -4.48
N ILE A 372 6.55 9.13 -5.22
CA ILE A 372 6.18 8.63 -6.55
C ILE A 372 7.37 8.68 -7.51
N LEU A 373 8.09 9.80 -7.56
CA LEU A 373 9.22 9.98 -8.47
C LEU A 373 10.34 8.96 -8.17
N MET A 374 10.74 8.82 -6.90
CA MET A 374 11.79 7.86 -6.52
C MET A 374 11.36 6.41 -6.77
N ARG A 375 10.10 6.08 -6.46
CA ARG A 375 9.52 4.76 -6.73
C ARG A 375 9.51 4.47 -8.23
N SER A 376 9.12 5.43 -9.06
CA SER A 376 9.11 5.28 -10.52
C SER A 376 10.51 5.04 -11.07
N VAL A 377 11.51 5.75 -10.56
CA VAL A 377 12.91 5.54 -10.95
C VAL A 377 13.37 4.12 -10.59
N LEU A 378 13.13 3.68 -9.35
CA LEU A 378 13.51 2.32 -8.93
C LEU A 378 12.78 1.25 -9.74
N LEU A 379 11.48 1.39 -9.98
CA LEU A 379 10.70 0.47 -10.80
C LEU A 379 11.22 0.42 -12.25
N SER A 380 11.54 1.58 -12.84
CA SER A 380 12.11 1.62 -14.19
C SER A 380 13.47 0.94 -14.28
N VAL A 381 14.30 1.10 -13.26
CA VAL A 381 15.61 0.40 -13.19
C VAL A 381 15.41 -1.11 -13.01
N PHE A 382 14.57 -1.52 -12.06
CA PHE A 382 14.38 -2.93 -11.75
C PHE A 382 13.55 -3.69 -12.80
N SER A 383 12.80 -2.99 -13.67
CA SER A 383 12.14 -3.59 -14.83
C SER A 383 13.07 -3.88 -16.01
N LEU A 384 14.38 -3.60 -15.89
CA LEU A 384 15.36 -4.03 -16.89
C LEU A 384 15.51 -5.56 -16.85
N ALA A 385 15.69 -6.18 -18.03
CA ALA A 385 15.81 -7.63 -18.20
C ALA A 385 16.87 -8.27 -17.27
N PHE A 386 17.93 -7.54 -16.94
CA PHE A 386 18.97 -7.99 -16.02
C PHE A 386 18.41 -8.51 -14.69
N PHE A 387 17.48 -7.78 -14.07
CA PHE A 387 16.96 -8.14 -12.74
C PHE A 387 15.95 -9.30 -12.78
N SER A 388 15.35 -9.57 -13.93
CA SER A 388 14.43 -10.69 -14.15
C SER A 388 15.14 -11.96 -14.62
N PHE A 389 16.42 -11.87 -14.98
CA PHE A 389 17.22 -12.99 -15.47
C PHE A 389 17.77 -13.81 -14.29
N GLU A 390 17.53 -15.13 -14.30
CA GLU A 390 17.94 -16.05 -13.26
C GLU A 390 17.63 -15.51 -11.83
N ASN A 391 18.64 -15.47 -10.95
CA ASN A 391 18.54 -14.98 -9.59
C ASN A 391 19.03 -13.54 -9.39
N ASN A 392 19.22 -12.76 -10.46
CA ASN A 392 19.72 -11.39 -10.39
C ASN A 392 18.83 -10.43 -9.59
N VAL A 393 17.61 -10.82 -9.26
CA VAL A 393 16.72 -10.08 -8.34
C VAL A 393 17.39 -9.78 -6.99
N VAL A 394 18.38 -10.58 -6.57
CA VAL A 394 19.14 -10.33 -5.33
C VAL A 394 19.87 -8.99 -5.37
N TRP A 395 20.33 -8.56 -6.53
CA TRP A 395 20.96 -7.24 -6.71
C TRP A 395 19.98 -6.10 -6.50
N ALA A 396 18.70 -6.28 -6.90
CA ALA A 396 17.66 -5.29 -6.62
C ALA A 396 17.44 -5.14 -5.10
N TYR A 397 17.42 -6.25 -4.35
CA TYR A 397 17.35 -6.21 -2.89
C TYR A 397 18.58 -5.53 -2.27
N ALA A 398 19.79 -5.82 -2.76
CA ALA A 398 21.01 -5.16 -2.31
C ALA A 398 20.97 -3.64 -2.57
N ILE A 399 20.55 -3.21 -3.77
CA ILE A 399 20.37 -1.80 -4.12
C ILE A 399 19.33 -1.14 -3.22
N CYS A 400 18.22 -1.80 -2.93
CA CYS A 400 17.19 -1.32 -1.98
C CYS A 400 17.78 -1.09 -0.59
N GLY A 401 18.57 -2.04 -0.08
CA GLY A 401 19.27 -1.91 1.20
C GLY A 401 20.22 -0.73 1.23
N MET A 402 21.06 -0.61 0.19
CA MET A 402 22.01 0.51 0.03
C MET A 402 21.28 1.86 -0.08
N PHE A 403 20.15 1.92 -0.79
CA PHE A 403 19.33 3.13 -0.91
C PHE A 403 18.81 3.59 0.45
N ILE A 404 18.27 2.67 1.28
CA ILE A 404 17.80 2.98 2.64
C ILE A 404 18.96 3.48 3.50
N LEU A 405 20.13 2.80 3.45
CA LEU A 405 21.30 3.18 4.25
C LEU A 405 21.90 4.52 3.77
N ALA A 406 21.93 4.79 2.47
CA ALA A 406 22.36 6.07 1.93
C ALA A 406 21.47 7.23 2.38
N ALA A 407 20.15 7.01 2.50
CA ALA A 407 19.22 8.00 3.02
C ALA A 407 19.45 8.35 4.51
N LEU A 408 20.20 7.53 5.25
CA LEU A 408 20.63 7.85 6.62
C LEU A 408 21.64 8.98 6.68
N ILE A 409 22.46 9.17 5.64
CA ILE A 409 23.52 10.20 5.64
C ILE A 409 22.95 11.60 5.91
N PRO A 410 21.96 12.10 5.12
CA PRO A 410 21.35 13.38 5.41
C PRO A 410 20.61 13.37 6.75
N MET A 411 19.96 12.25 7.13
CA MET A 411 19.20 12.13 8.39
C MET A 411 20.08 12.32 9.61
N VAL A 412 21.24 11.67 9.65
CA VAL A 412 22.21 11.79 10.76
C VAL A 412 22.80 13.20 10.83
N ARG A 413 23.12 13.81 9.69
CA ARG A 413 23.66 15.18 9.62
C ARG A 413 22.71 16.24 10.16
N ILE A 414 21.41 16.06 10.02
CA ILE A 414 20.44 17.04 10.51
C ILE A 414 19.97 16.79 11.93
N MET A 415 20.27 15.62 12.50
CA MET A 415 19.78 15.24 13.85
C MET A 415 20.06 16.28 14.95
N PRO A 416 21.21 16.97 15.00
CA PRO A 416 21.44 18.04 15.97
C PRO A 416 20.47 19.23 15.80
N ARG A 417 20.12 19.57 14.55
CA ARG A 417 19.19 20.67 14.24
C ARG A 417 17.74 20.34 14.63
N LEU A 418 17.35 19.07 14.50
CA LEU A 418 16.00 18.61 14.85
C LEU A 418 15.73 18.67 16.37
N LYS A 419 16.76 18.53 17.21
CA LYS A 419 16.63 18.64 18.68
C LYS A 419 16.28 20.05 19.15
N GLY A 420 16.61 21.09 18.40
CA GLY A 420 16.34 22.48 18.72
C GLY A 420 15.08 23.06 18.09
N MET A 421 14.32 22.28 17.30
CA MET A 421 13.09 22.76 16.70
C MET A 421 11.96 22.86 17.74
N GLN A 422 11.31 24.01 17.80
CA GLN A 422 10.14 24.22 18.64
C GLN A 422 8.92 23.51 18.03
N VAL A 423 8.15 22.86 18.90
CA VAL A 423 6.83 22.35 18.54
C VAL A 423 5.93 23.53 18.26
N VAL A 424 5.17 23.48 17.16
CA VAL A 424 4.18 24.52 16.85
C VAL A 424 3.03 24.36 17.83
N GLU A 425 2.87 25.31 18.75
CA GLU A 425 1.69 25.35 19.61
C GLU A 425 0.45 25.49 18.74
N VAL A 426 -0.50 24.56 18.93
CA VAL A 426 -1.78 24.55 18.23
C VAL A 426 -2.66 25.60 18.92
N GLU A 427 -2.79 26.80 18.31
CA GLU A 427 -3.86 27.73 18.64
C GLU A 427 -5.23 27.21 18.16
#